data_a5699a128b5c5a4585a6daed47ce7f3c
#
_entry.id   a5699a128b5c5a4585a6daed47ce7f3c
#
_cell.length_a   1.000
_cell.length_b   1.000
_cell.length_c   1.000
_cell.angle_alpha   90.00
_cell.angle_beta   90.00
_cell.angle_gamma   90.00
#
_symmetry.space_group_name_H-M   'P 1'
#
loop_
_entity.id
_entity.type
_entity.pdbx_description
1 polymer ?
#
loop_
_entity_poly.entity_id
_entity_poly.type
_entity_poly.pdbx_seq_one_letter_code
_entity_poly.pdbx_strand_id
1 'polypeptide(L)'
;MDKTNLGWINGFIGVAIFAGSLPATRVAVMGFSPEFLTTARAAIAGIIGLLCLLLLRQTKPNFAQFKSLMIVACGVVIGFPLFTALALQTVSSAHAIVFVGLLPLSTAIFALLRGNEKPALQFWLFALLGSAIVIGFMFYENRNLSFSLGDLYMLASIIVCGLGYAEGGKLSRELGGWQVICWALVVSLPLMLIGSFYYLPQSFENIHWSETLGLIYVSLFSMLIGFIFWYKGLALGGIASVGQIQLVQPFIGLILSAFLLGEHVSLAMVLVCFAVVLCVAMAKKFA
;
A
#
# COMPACT_ATOMS: atom_id res chain seq x y z
N MET A 1 7.90 -25.36 10.81
CA MET A 1 8.35 -24.26 9.93
C MET A 1 8.84 -23.13 10.81
N ASP A 2 10.02 -22.57 10.57
CA ASP A 2 10.55 -21.46 11.33
C ASP A 2 9.62 -20.22 11.20
N LYS A 3 9.45 -19.46 12.30
CA LYS A 3 8.58 -18.28 12.35
C LYS A 3 8.96 -17.26 11.28
N THR A 4 10.25 -17.11 11.01
CA THR A 4 10.79 -16.22 9.99
C THR A 4 10.31 -16.63 8.59
N ASN A 5 10.41 -17.91 8.24
CA ASN A 5 9.94 -18.42 6.95
C ASN A 5 8.42 -18.24 6.78
N LEU A 6 7.65 -18.43 7.85
CA LEU A 6 6.22 -18.17 7.84
C LEU A 6 5.94 -16.67 7.63
N GLY A 7 6.77 -15.79 8.21
CA GLY A 7 6.72 -14.35 7.98
C GLY A 7 6.92 -13.98 6.51
N TRP A 8 7.92 -14.57 5.85
CA TRP A 8 8.20 -14.35 4.44
C TRP A 8 7.06 -14.83 3.52
N ILE A 9 6.48 -16.00 3.79
CA ILE A 9 5.34 -16.53 3.01
C ILE A 9 4.13 -15.60 3.15
N ASN A 10 3.78 -15.21 4.38
CA ASN A 10 2.67 -14.28 4.59
C ASN A 10 2.94 -12.92 3.91
N GLY A 11 4.15 -12.38 4.03
CA GLY A 11 4.56 -11.16 3.33
C GLY A 11 4.40 -11.26 1.82
N PHE A 12 4.84 -12.38 1.21
CA PHE A 12 4.71 -12.61 -0.23
C PHE A 12 3.24 -12.68 -0.68
N ILE A 13 2.39 -13.40 0.06
CA ILE A 13 0.94 -13.46 -0.25
C ILE A 13 0.33 -12.06 -0.19
N GLY A 14 0.65 -11.28 0.84
CA GLY A 14 0.19 -9.89 0.96
C GLY A 14 0.62 -9.04 -0.22
N VAL A 15 1.89 -9.10 -0.61
CA VAL A 15 2.45 -8.34 -1.73
C VAL A 15 1.84 -8.76 -3.08
N ALA A 16 1.63 -10.06 -3.30
CA ALA A 16 0.97 -10.56 -4.51
C ALA A 16 -0.44 -9.99 -4.66
N ILE A 17 -1.20 -9.91 -3.54
CA ILE A 17 -2.52 -9.28 -3.51
C ILE A 17 -2.38 -7.76 -3.74
N PHE A 18 -1.42 -7.08 -3.12
CA PHE A 18 -1.22 -5.64 -3.31
C PHE A 18 -0.80 -5.26 -4.72
N ALA A 19 -0.15 -6.14 -5.47
CA ALA A 19 0.28 -5.87 -6.84
C ALA A 19 -0.90 -5.53 -7.78
N GLY A 20 -2.08 -6.09 -7.54
CA GLY A 20 -3.30 -5.75 -8.27
C GLY A 20 -3.97 -4.44 -7.83
N SER A 21 -3.52 -3.79 -6.74
CA SER A 21 -4.21 -2.63 -6.17
C SER A 21 -4.21 -1.41 -7.08
N LEU A 22 -3.06 -1.07 -7.70
CA LEU A 22 -2.97 0.11 -8.57
C LEU A 22 -3.75 -0.09 -9.88
N PRO A 23 -3.62 -1.21 -10.61
CA PRO A 23 -4.47 -1.50 -11.77
C PRO A 23 -5.96 -1.47 -11.42
N ALA A 24 -6.38 -2.12 -10.34
CA ALA A 24 -7.78 -2.13 -9.91
C ALA A 24 -8.27 -0.73 -9.50
N THR A 25 -7.43 0.07 -8.81
CA THR A 25 -7.76 1.46 -8.47
C THR A 25 -7.88 2.30 -9.75
N ARG A 26 -6.99 2.12 -10.74
CA ARG A 26 -7.05 2.82 -12.03
C ARG A 26 -8.36 2.56 -12.75
N VAL A 27 -8.81 1.29 -12.81
CA VAL A 27 -10.13 0.95 -13.37
C VAL A 27 -11.24 1.63 -12.55
N ALA A 28 -11.21 1.51 -11.23
CA ALA A 28 -12.28 2.03 -10.38
C ALA A 28 -12.45 3.55 -10.47
N VAL A 29 -11.35 4.34 -10.59
CA VAL A 29 -11.43 5.81 -10.72
C VAL A 29 -11.94 6.29 -12.09
N MET A 30 -12.16 5.39 -13.05
CA MET A 30 -12.81 5.73 -14.32
C MET A 30 -14.33 5.94 -14.12
N GLY A 31 -14.94 5.27 -13.14
CA GLY A 31 -16.37 5.40 -12.83
C GLY A 31 -16.67 6.05 -11.46
N PHE A 32 -15.73 5.99 -10.52
CA PHE A 32 -15.91 6.55 -9.18
C PHE A 32 -14.94 7.70 -8.90
N SER A 33 -15.39 8.71 -8.16
CA SER A 33 -14.47 9.74 -7.68
C SER A 33 -13.44 9.13 -6.70
N PRO A 34 -12.21 9.66 -6.62
CA PRO A 34 -11.19 9.20 -5.68
C PRO A 34 -11.66 9.20 -4.23
N GLU A 35 -12.44 10.22 -3.86
CA GLU A 35 -13.00 10.37 -2.52
C GLU A 35 -14.02 9.29 -2.21
N PHE A 36 -14.96 9.04 -3.13
CA PHE A 36 -15.93 7.95 -2.98
C PHE A 36 -15.23 6.60 -2.93
N LEU A 37 -14.31 6.35 -3.87
CA LEU A 37 -13.57 5.08 -3.92
C LEU A 37 -12.82 4.83 -2.61
N THR A 38 -12.15 5.85 -2.05
CA THR A 38 -11.41 5.76 -0.79
C THR A 38 -12.34 5.46 0.39
N THR A 39 -13.43 6.20 0.50
CA THR A 39 -14.35 6.07 1.62
C THR A 39 -15.16 4.78 1.54
N ALA A 40 -15.67 4.42 0.36
CA ALA A 40 -16.47 3.21 0.15
C ALA A 40 -15.66 1.93 0.37
N ARG A 41 -14.40 1.85 -0.18
CA ARG A 41 -13.56 0.67 0.06
C ARG A 41 -13.23 0.46 1.52
N ALA A 42 -12.97 1.54 2.26
CA ALA A 42 -12.69 1.46 3.68
C ALA A 42 -13.94 1.16 4.51
N ALA A 43 -15.11 1.69 4.14
CA ALA A 43 -16.38 1.37 4.78
C ALA A 43 -16.76 -0.10 4.60
N ILE A 44 -16.68 -0.63 3.36
CA ILE A 44 -16.96 -2.04 3.06
C ILE A 44 -16.01 -2.95 3.88
N ALA A 45 -14.71 -2.71 3.81
CA ALA A 45 -13.73 -3.48 4.56
C ALA A 45 -13.91 -3.32 6.08
N GLY A 46 -14.28 -2.12 6.54
CA GLY A 46 -14.50 -1.79 7.95
C GLY A 46 -15.72 -2.52 8.54
N ILE A 47 -16.81 -2.62 7.79
CA ILE A 47 -18.00 -3.38 8.21
C ILE A 47 -17.63 -4.86 8.37
N ILE A 48 -16.91 -5.43 7.40
CA ILE A 48 -16.47 -6.83 7.47
C ILE A 48 -15.48 -7.02 8.63
N GLY A 49 -14.51 -6.10 8.79
CA GLY A 49 -13.57 -6.11 9.91
C GLY A 49 -14.28 -6.05 11.27
N LEU A 50 -15.31 -5.20 11.41
CA LEU A 50 -16.13 -5.12 12.61
C LEU A 50 -16.85 -6.44 12.89
N LEU A 51 -17.47 -7.03 11.87
CA LEU A 51 -18.14 -8.34 12.00
C LEU A 51 -17.15 -9.43 12.44
N CYS A 52 -15.96 -9.48 11.85
CA CYS A 52 -14.91 -10.43 12.26
C CYS A 52 -14.50 -10.23 13.73
N LEU A 53 -14.28 -8.98 14.16
CA LEU A 53 -13.90 -8.68 15.56
C LEU A 53 -14.98 -9.08 16.57
N LEU A 54 -16.26 -8.82 16.21
CA LEU A 54 -17.40 -9.18 17.06
C LEU A 54 -17.62 -10.69 17.14
N LEU A 55 -17.63 -11.37 15.98
CA LEU A 55 -17.85 -12.83 15.92
C LEU A 55 -16.73 -13.59 16.62
N LEU A 56 -15.48 -13.15 16.50
CA LEU A 56 -14.33 -13.75 17.14
C LEU A 56 -14.04 -13.17 18.55
N ARG A 57 -14.96 -12.35 19.07
CA ARG A 57 -14.94 -11.80 20.43
C ARG A 57 -13.60 -11.18 20.83
N GLN A 58 -13.04 -10.36 19.94
CA GLN A 58 -11.75 -9.74 20.20
C GLN A 58 -11.82 -8.65 21.26
N THR A 59 -10.78 -8.56 22.08
CA THR A 59 -10.66 -7.51 23.11
C THR A 59 -10.44 -6.14 22.48
N LYS A 60 -11.01 -5.11 23.09
CA LYS A 60 -10.84 -3.72 22.64
C LYS A 60 -9.39 -3.29 22.86
N PRO A 61 -8.80 -2.51 21.94
CA PRO A 61 -7.47 -1.97 22.09
C PRO A 61 -7.43 -0.98 23.28
N ASN A 62 -6.31 -0.97 24.00
CA ASN A 62 -6.05 0.03 25.03
C ASN A 62 -5.71 1.40 24.39
N PHE A 63 -5.59 2.44 25.23
CA PHE A 63 -5.39 3.81 24.75
C PHE A 63 -4.07 4.02 23.95
N ALA A 64 -3.01 3.34 24.35
CA ALA A 64 -1.73 3.39 23.62
C ALA A 64 -1.86 2.73 22.24
N GLN A 65 -2.47 1.55 22.18
CA GLN A 65 -2.76 0.83 20.94
C GLN A 65 -3.72 1.61 20.04
N PHE A 66 -4.71 2.31 20.63
CA PHE A 66 -5.62 3.17 19.87
C PHE A 66 -4.87 4.31 19.15
N LYS A 67 -3.89 4.96 19.81
CA LYS A 67 -3.05 5.97 19.14
C LYS A 67 -2.28 5.40 17.94
N SER A 68 -1.71 4.21 18.11
CA SER A 68 -1.03 3.50 17.00
C SER A 68 -2.00 3.13 15.89
N LEU A 69 -3.22 2.69 16.22
CA LEU A 69 -4.28 2.40 15.25
C LEU A 69 -4.71 3.64 14.47
N MET A 70 -4.75 4.82 15.08
CA MET A 70 -5.00 6.09 14.38
C MET A 70 -3.92 6.38 13.34
N ILE A 71 -2.65 6.15 13.65
CA ILE A 71 -1.55 6.31 12.69
C ILE A 71 -1.70 5.31 11.53
N VAL A 72 -2.01 4.05 11.85
CA VAL A 72 -2.27 3.02 10.83
C VAL A 72 -3.47 3.42 9.96
N ALA A 73 -4.58 3.86 10.55
CA ALA A 73 -5.77 4.30 9.82
C ALA A 73 -5.46 5.49 8.90
N CYS A 74 -4.80 6.52 9.40
CA CYS A 74 -4.39 7.68 8.59
C CYS A 74 -3.41 7.31 7.48
N GLY A 75 -2.50 6.35 7.71
CA GLY A 75 -1.50 5.94 6.73
C GLY A 75 -2.07 5.05 5.64
N VAL A 76 -2.62 3.90 6.02
CA VAL A 76 -2.96 2.83 5.05
C VAL A 76 -4.45 2.73 4.71
N VAL A 77 -5.34 3.21 5.58
CA VAL A 77 -6.79 3.16 5.28
C VAL A 77 -7.24 4.39 4.52
N ILE A 78 -6.71 5.58 4.86
CA ILE A 78 -7.12 6.86 4.27
C ILE A 78 -6.05 7.39 3.31
N GLY A 79 -4.85 7.66 3.80
CA GLY A 79 -3.84 8.44 3.09
C GLY A 79 -3.36 7.76 1.82
N PHE A 80 -2.85 6.53 1.92
CA PHE A 80 -2.36 5.80 0.75
C PHE A 80 -3.46 5.60 -0.31
N PRO A 81 -4.67 5.12 0.02
CA PRO A 81 -5.73 4.96 -0.97
C PRO A 81 -6.19 6.26 -1.61
N LEU A 82 -6.34 7.33 -0.83
CA LEU A 82 -6.77 8.62 -1.36
C LEU A 82 -5.72 9.22 -2.31
N PHE A 83 -4.47 9.30 -1.88
CA PHE A 83 -3.42 9.87 -2.70
C PHE A 83 -3.15 9.04 -3.95
N THR A 84 -3.21 7.70 -3.89
CA THR A 84 -3.09 6.86 -5.08
C THR A 84 -4.27 7.02 -6.03
N ALA A 85 -5.50 7.13 -5.53
CA ALA A 85 -6.67 7.35 -6.35
C ALA A 85 -6.63 8.71 -7.06
N LEU A 86 -6.23 9.78 -6.35
CA LEU A 86 -6.01 11.11 -6.93
C LEU A 86 -4.89 11.10 -7.99
N ALA A 87 -3.77 10.43 -7.71
CA ALA A 87 -2.68 10.31 -8.68
C ALA A 87 -3.14 9.60 -9.95
N LEU A 88 -3.85 8.48 -9.81
CA LEU A 88 -4.29 7.63 -10.91
C LEU A 88 -5.40 8.25 -11.78
N GLN A 89 -5.92 9.42 -11.45
CA GLN A 89 -6.70 10.21 -12.38
C GLN A 89 -5.85 10.82 -13.50
N THR A 90 -4.59 11.15 -13.20
CA THR A 90 -3.70 11.92 -14.10
C THR A 90 -2.53 11.11 -14.63
N VAL A 91 -2.08 10.07 -13.90
CA VAL A 91 -0.99 9.19 -14.33
C VAL A 91 -1.48 7.76 -14.54
N SER A 92 -0.77 6.99 -15.39
CA SER A 92 -1.08 5.57 -15.61
C SER A 92 -0.72 4.72 -14.38
N SER A 93 -1.32 3.52 -14.24
CA SER A 93 -0.94 2.60 -13.19
C SER A 93 0.51 2.13 -13.33
N ALA A 94 1.00 1.93 -14.57
CA ALA A 94 2.38 1.56 -14.85
C ALA A 94 3.37 2.63 -14.33
N HIS A 95 3.06 3.92 -14.56
CA HIS A 95 3.85 5.04 -14.03
C HIS A 95 3.82 5.07 -12.48
N ALA A 96 2.64 4.95 -11.87
CA ALA A 96 2.48 4.94 -10.42
C ALA A 96 3.20 3.75 -9.75
N ILE A 97 3.27 2.59 -10.41
CA ILE A 97 3.96 1.39 -9.92
C ILE A 97 5.46 1.64 -9.67
N VAL A 98 6.10 2.49 -10.48
CA VAL A 98 7.53 2.83 -10.28
C VAL A 98 7.74 3.48 -8.91
N PHE A 99 6.83 4.34 -8.47
CA PHE A 99 6.89 4.96 -7.13
C PHE A 99 6.75 3.92 -6.00
N VAL A 100 6.00 2.86 -6.21
CA VAL A 100 5.87 1.79 -5.21
C VAL A 100 7.22 1.13 -4.91
N GLY A 101 8.17 1.20 -5.85
CA GLY A 101 9.56 0.79 -5.60
C GLY A 101 10.25 1.58 -4.48
N LEU A 102 9.75 2.76 -4.09
CA LEU A 102 10.25 3.54 -2.94
C LEU A 102 9.63 3.12 -1.60
N LEU A 103 8.56 2.35 -1.62
CA LEU A 103 7.82 1.99 -0.42
C LEU A 103 8.67 1.20 0.61
N PRO A 104 9.55 0.25 0.20
CA PRO A 104 10.46 -0.40 1.12
C PRO A 104 11.41 0.55 1.84
N LEU A 105 11.91 1.59 1.13
CA LEU A 105 12.74 2.63 1.73
C LEU A 105 11.96 3.43 2.78
N SER A 106 10.75 3.90 2.42
CA SER A 106 9.87 4.61 3.35
C SER A 106 9.55 3.76 4.58
N THR A 107 9.20 2.48 4.38
CA THR A 107 8.93 1.53 5.46
C THR A 107 10.14 1.35 6.37
N ALA A 108 11.35 1.23 5.82
CA ALA A 108 12.58 1.08 6.60
C ALA A 108 12.94 2.34 7.40
N ILE A 109 12.73 3.54 6.83
CA ILE A 109 12.91 4.81 7.57
C ILE A 109 11.99 4.83 8.80
N PHE A 110 10.73 4.50 8.62
CA PHE A 110 9.78 4.48 9.74
C PHE A 110 9.98 3.28 10.68
N ALA A 111 10.54 2.16 10.21
CA ALA A 111 10.96 1.05 11.08
C ALA A 111 12.09 1.49 12.02
N LEU A 112 13.04 2.28 11.53
CA LEU A 112 14.08 2.91 12.37
C LEU A 112 13.47 3.88 13.39
N LEU A 113 12.57 4.77 12.94
CA LEU A 113 12.00 5.83 13.79
C LEU A 113 10.98 5.31 14.82
N ARG A 114 10.21 4.28 14.48
CA ARG A 114 9.07 3.79 15.24
C ARG A 114 9.21 2.33 15.70
N GLY A 115 9.93 1.52 14.93
CA GLY A 115 10.06 0.08 15.13
C GLY A 115 11.28 -0.36 15.95
N ASN A 116 12.17 0.56 16.34
CA ASN A 116 13.45 0.30 16.99
C ASN A 116 14.38 -0.64 16.18
N GLU A 117 14.22 -0.72 14.88
CA GLU A 117 15.12 -1.45 13.99
C GLU A 117 16.29 -0.56 13.56
N LYS A 118 17.51 -1.09 13.50
CA LYS A 118 18.72 -0.31 13.20
C LYS A 118 19.50 -0.95 12.04
N PRO A 119 19.05 -0.72 10.78
CA PRO A 119 19.78 -1.22 9.61
C PRO A 119 21.20 -0.69 9.53
N ALA A 120 22.12 -1.49 8.98
CA ALA A 120 23.52 -1.08 8.79
C ALA A 120 23.66 0.07 7.77
N LEU A 121 24.81 0.78 7.79
CA LEU A 121 25.04 1.90 6.87
C LEU A 121 24.92 1.49 5.39
N GLN A 122 25.36 0.29 5.05
CA GLN A 122 25.27 -0.25 3.68
C GLN A 122 23.83 -0.36 3.18
N PHE A 123 22.88 -0.65 4.07
CA PHE A 123 21.44 -0.63 3.73
C PHE A 123 21.04 0.74 3.16
N TRP A 124 21.43 1.83 3.85
CA TRP A 124 21.07 3.19 3.45
C TRP A 124 21.69 3.62 2.12
N LEU A 125 22.91 3.17 1.82
CA LEU A 125 23.56 3.45 0.53
C LEU A 125 22.73 2.88 -0.63
N PHE A 126 22.31 1.62 -0.54
CA PHE A 126 21.49 0.99 -1.59
C PHE A 126 20.07 1.58 -1.65
N ALA A 127 19.49 1.90 -0.50
CA ALA A 127 18.18 2.53 -0.42
C ALA A 127 18.17 3.92 -1.10
N LEU A 128 19.20 4.75 -0.86
CA LEU A 128 19.36 6.05 -1.52
C LEU A 128 19.63 5.90 -3.01
N LEU A 129 20.45 4.92 -3.42
CA LEU A 129 20.72 4.66 -4.84
C LEU A 129 19.43 4.28 -5.57
N GLY A 130 18.60 3.40 -4.99
CA GLY A 130 17.30 3.05 -5.54
C GLY A 130 16.38 4.25 -5.70
N SER A 131 16.33 5.13 -4.69
CA SER A 131 15.57 6.39 -4.74
C SER A 131 16.06 7.32 -5.84
N ALA A 132 17.40 7.48 -6.00
CA ALA A 132 17.98 8.30 -7.05
C ALA A 132 17.66 7.78 -8.45
N ILE A 133 17.62 6.45 -8.64
CA ILE A 133 17.21 5.84 -9.91
C ILE A 133 15.74 6.18 -10.23
N VAL A 134 14.83 6.12 -9.26
CA VAL A 134 13.43 6.49 -9.47
C VAL A 134 13.30 7.98 -9.81
N ILE A 135 13.98 8.85 -9.07
CA ILE A 135 13.99 10.29 -9.35
C ILE A 135 14.54 10.56 -10.75
N GLY A 136 15.63 9.92 -11.13
CA GLY A 136 16.20 10.02 -12.47
C GLY A 136 15.24 9.56 -13.57
N PHE A 137 14.49 8.48 -13.32
CA PHE A 137 13.46 8.02 -14.24
C PHE A 137 12.32 9.05 -14.40
N MET A 138 11.88 9.68 -13.30
CA MET A 138 10.85 10.72 -13.35
C MET A 138 11.28 11.91 -14.25
N PHE A 139 12.54 12.35 -14.14
CA PHE A 139 13.09 13.40 -15.01
C PHE A 139 13.23 12.94 -16.46
N TYR A 140 13.50 11.67 -16.71
CA TYR A 140 13.59 11.11 -18.05
C TYR A 140 12.23 11.04 -18.76
N GLU A 141 11.16 10.61 -18.06
CA GLU A 141 9.80 10.53 -18.60
C GLU A 141 9.21 11.93 -18.79
N ASN A 142 9.40 12.82 -17.83
CA ASN A 142 8.91 14.20 -17.88
C ASN A 142 9.96 15.14 -18.50
N ARG A 143 10.10 15.10 -19.82
CA ARG A 143 11.07 15.94 -20.58
C ARG A 143 11.04 17.43 -20.22
N ASN A 144 9.97 17.93 -19.62
CA ASN A 144 9.79 19.35 -19.24
C ASN A 144 10.18 19.68 -17.80
N LEU A 145 10.85 18.78 -17.07
CA LEU A 145 11.34 18.99 -15.68
C LEU A 145 10.27 19.44 -14.67
N SER A 146 8.99 19.32 -15.03
CA SER A 146 7.89 19.67 -14.13
C SER A 146 7.34 18.42 -13.48
N PHE A 147 7.41 18.37 -12.16
CA PHE A 147 6.66 17.41 -11.37
C PHE A 147 5.16 17.59 -11.65
N SER A 148 4.50 16.52 -12.03
CA SER A 148 3.04 16.51 -12.08
C SER A 148 2.44 16.48 -10.69
N LEU A 149 1.22 16.95 -10.54
CA LEU A 149 0.49 16.82 -9.29
C LEU A 149 0.28 15.35 -8.92
N GLY A 150 0.12 14.47 -9.92
CA GLY A 150 0.03 13.02 -9.70
C GLY A 150 1.28 12.43 -9.05
N ASP A 151 2.48 12.90 -9.43
CA ASP A 151 3.74 12.45 -8.84
C ASP A 151 3.85 12.87 -7.36
N LEU A 152 3.40 14.09 -7.04
CA LEU A 152 3.35 14.57 -5.66
C LEU A 152 2.39 13.73 -4.81
N TYR A 153 1.22 13.37 -5.36
CA TYR A 153 0.30 12.46 -4.69
C TYR A 153 0.92 11.06 -4.48
N MET A 154 1.65 10.54 -5.46
CA MET A 154 2.35 9.25 -5.30
C MET A 154 3.42 9.32 -4.21
N LEU A 155 4.24 10.37 -4.15
CA LEU A 155 5.22 10.55 -3.07
C LEU A 155 4.54 10.64 -1.69
N ALA A 156 3.48 11.45 -1.58
CA ALA A 156 2.71 11.54 -0.35
C ALA A 156 2.15 10.18 0.08
N SER A 157 1.61 9.40 -0.88
CA SER A 157 1.07 8.06 -0.62
C SER A 157 2.14 7.12 -0.06
N ILE A 158 3.35 7.12 -0.63
CA ILE A 158 4.48 6.29 -0.20
C ILE A 158 4.93 6.64 1.23
N ILE A 159 5.00 7.93 1.55
CA ILE A 159 5.41 8.38 2.88
C ILE A 159 4.40 7.92 3.95
N VAL A 160 3.12 8.22 3.73
CA VAL A 160 2.08 7.87 4.72
C VAL A 160 1.87 6.36 4.84
N CYS A 161 2.03 5.61 3.73
CA CYS A 161 1.95 4.16 3.71
C CYS A 161 3.10 3.51 4.48
N GLY A 162 4.34 3.97 4.26
CA GLY A 162 5.51 3.47 4.97
C GLY A 162 5.40 3.66 6.48
N LEU A 163 4.88 4.82 6.92
CA LEU A 163 4.57 5.06 8.33
C LEU A 163 3.52 4.07 8.85
N GLY A 164 2.42 3.89 8.12
CA GLY A 164 1.36 2.96 8.49
C GLY A 164 1.81 1.50 8.52
N TYR A 165 2.72 1.10 7.62
CA TYR A 165 3.31 -0.24 7.61
C TYR A 165 4.22 -0.48 8.82
N ALA A 166 5.08 0.47 9.14
CA ALA A 166 5.98 0.35 10.28
C ALA A 166 5.20 0.29 11.61
N GLU A 167 4.24 1.20 11.79
CA GLU A 167 3.42 1.24 13.01
C GLU A 167 2.53 0.01 13.13
N GLY A 168 1.88 -0.40 12.02
CA GLY A 168 1.03 -1.59 11.99
C GLY A 168 1.82 -2.88 12.19
N GLY A 169 3.01 -3.00 11.62
CA GLY A 169 3.91 -4.13 11.83
C GLY A 169 4.35 -4.26 13.29
N LYS A 170 4.71 -3.13 13.92
CA LYS A 170 5.02 -3.08 15.36
C LYS A 170 3.82 -3.51 16.21
N LEU A 171 2.66 -2.90 15.98
CA LEU A 171 1.44 -3.19 16.74
C LEU A 171 0.95 -4.63 16.55
N SER A 172 1.22 -5.22 15.38
CA SER A 172 0.85 -6.61 15.07
C SER A 172 1.60 -7.66 15.91
N ARG A 173 2.73 -7.29 16.52
CA ARG A 173 3.44 -8.14 17.48
C ARG A 173 2.67 -8.27 18.81
N GLU A 174 1.81 -7.30 19.12
CA GLU A 174 0.99 -7.27 20.34
C GLU A 174 -0.43 -7.81 20.12
N LEU A 175 -1.12 -7.29 19.08
CA LEU A 175 -2.53 -7.58 18.81
C LEU A 175 -2.75 -8.71 17.80
N GLY A 176 -1.74 -8.97 16.94
CA GLY A 176 -1.91 -9.84 15.77
C GLY A 176 -2.24 -9.07 14.48
N GLY A 177 -1.80 -9.63 13.34
CA GLY A 177 -1.85 -8.90 12.06
C GLY A 177 -3.27 -8.60 11.57
N TRP A 178 -4.20 -9.56 11.67
CA TRP A 178 -5.57 -9.34 11.23
C TRP A 178 -6.36 -8.43 12.16
N GLN A 179 -6.07 -8.47 13.47
CA GLN A 179 -6.68 -7.58 14.44
C GLN A 179 -6.30 -6.12 14.19
N VAL A 180 -5.02 -5.87 13.87
CA VAL A 180 -4.54 -4.50 13.61
C VAL A 180 -5.29 -3.87 12.44
N ILE A 181 -5.40 -4.56 11.30
CA ILE A 181 -6.11 -3.98 10.16
C ILE A 181 -7.60 -3.83 10.43
N CYS A 182 -8.24 -4.85 11.04
CA CYS A 182 -9.66 -4.76 11.39
C CYS A 182 -9.94 -3.60 12.36
N TRP A 183 -9.14 -3.42 13.41
CA TRP A 183 -9.30 -2.29 14.33
C TRP A 183 -9.01 -0.94 13.68
N ALA A 184 -8.00 -0.83 12.82
CA ALA A 184 -7.72 0.41 12.08
C ALA A 184 -8.90 0.80 11.18
N LEU A 185 -9.50 -0.18 10.49
CA LEU A 185 -10.69 0.00 9.69
C LEU A 185 -11.90 0.42 10.53
N VAL A 186 -12.11 -0.22 11.70
CA VAL A 186 -13.22 0.13 12.60
C VAL A 186 -13.07 1.50 13.19
N VAL A 187 -11.85 1.91 13.55
CA VAL A 187 -11.55 3.26 14.06
C VAL A 187 -11.88 4.33 13.01
N SER A 188 -11.60 4.07 11.73
CA SER A 188 -11.93 4.99 10.63
C SER A 188 -13.37 4.88 10.14
N LEU A 189 -14.08 3.79 10.47
CA LEU A 189 -15.39 3.46 9.91
C LEU A 189 -16.44 4.57 10.01
N PRO A 190 -16.62 5.29 11.14
CA PRO A 190 -17.59 6.36 11.21
C PRO A 190 -17.35 7.45 10.16
N LEU A 191 -16.08 7.89 10.04
CA LEU A 191 -15.68 8.90 9.06
C LEU A 191 -15.85 8.36 7.62
N MET A 192 -15.49 7.12 7.38
CA MET A 192 -15.57 6.50 6.05
C MET A 192 -17.03 6.29 5.62
N LEU A 193 -17.93 5.94 6.52
CA LEU A 193 -19.37 5.88 6.23
C LEU A 193 -19.94 7.25 5.86
N ILE A 194 -19.67 8.28 6.69
CA ILE A 194 -20.10 9.65 6.40
C ILE A 194 -19.58 10.09 5.02
N GLY A 195 -18.29 9.87 4.74
CA GLY A 195 -17.70 10.20 3.46
C GLY A 195 -18.32 9.44 2.30
N SER A 196 -18.61 8.14 2.46
CA SER A 196 -19.24 7.33 1.42
C SER A 196 -20.64 7.83 1.05
N PHE A 197 -21.42 8.30 2.02
CA PHE A 197 -22.72 8.92 1.74
C PHE A 197 -22.57 10.32 1.13
N TYR A 198 -21.60 11.10 1.56
CA TYR A 198 -21.38 12.46 1.07
C TYR A 198 -20.89 12.49 -0.39
N TYR A 199 -19.97 11.58 -0.75
CA TYR A 199 -19.40 11.46 -2.10
C TYR A 199 -20.14 10.44 -2.97
N LEU A 200 -21.32 9.96 -2.56
CA LEU A 200 -22.08 8.98 -3.33
C LEU A 200 -22.31 9.50 -4.76
N PRO A 201 -22.05 8.69 -5.80
CA PRO A 201 -22.34 9.09 -7.17
C PRO A 201 -23.79 9.49 -7.35
N GLN A 202 -24.06 10.60 -8.06
CA GLN A 202 -25.42 11.07 -8.33
C GLN A 202 -26.19 10.12 -9.26
N SER A 203 -25.48 9.37 -10.12
CA SER A 203 -26.04 8.33 -10.99
C SER A 203 -25.05 7.17 -11.09
N PHE A 204 -25.57 5.97 -11.17
CA PHE A 204 -24.82 4.73 -11.40
C PHE A 204 -24.93 4.24 -12.85
N GLU A 205 -25.63 4.95 -13.72
CA GLU A 205 -25.87 4.52 -15.11
C GLU A 205 -24.61 4.40 -15.96
N ASN A 206 -23.60 5.24 -15.67
CA ASN A 206 -22.34 5.25 -16.38
C ASN A 206 -21.25 4.42 -15.70
N ILE A 207 -21.57 3.69 -14.64
CA ILE A 207 -20.63 2.84 -13.91
C ILE A 207 -20.74 1.43 -14.46
N HIS A 208 -19.70 0.97 -15.13
CA HIS A 208 -19.66 -0.36 -15.70
C HIS A 208 -19.28 -1.41 -14.65
N TRP A 209 -19.44 -2.66 -15.01
CA TRP A 209 -19.10 -3.78 -14.13
C TRP A 209 -17.60 -3.84 -13.79
N SER A 210 -16.73 -3.37 -14.70
CA SER A 210 -15.27 -3.26 -14.50
C SER A 210 -14.90 -2.38 -13.32
N GLU A 211 -15.49 -1.17 -13.21
CA GLU A 211 -15.23 -0.23 -12.12
C GLU A 211 -15.73 -0.79 -10.78
N THR A 212 -16.89 -1.45 -10.82
CA THR A 212 -17.45 -2.12 -9.64
C THR A 212 -16.55 -3.27 -9.17
N LEU A 213 -16.03 -4.10 -10.08
CA LEU A 213 -15.05 -5.14 -9.75
C LEU A 213 -13.75 -4.55 -9.20
N GLY A 214 -13.30 -3.42 -9.75
CA GLY A 214 -12.17 -2.66 -9.20
C GLY A 214 -12.41 -2.25 -7.75
N LEU A 215 -13.58 -1.66 -7.45
CA LEU A 215 -13.96 -1.30 -6.08
C LEU A 215 -14.04 -2.53 -5.16
N ILE A 216 -14.63 -3.63 -5.59
CA ILE A 216 -14.70 -4.87 -4.81
C ILE A 216 -13.29 -5.39 -4.50
N TYR A 217 -12.42 -5.44 -5.52
CA TYR A 217 -11.05 -5.91 -5.34
C TYR A 217 -10.28 -5.06 -4.34
N VAL A 218 -10.30 -3.73 -4.48
CA VAL A 218 -9.57 -2.85 -3.57
C VAL A 218 -10.15 -2.83 -2.17
N SER A 219 -11.44 -3.11 -2.00
CA SER A 219 -12.10 -3.21 -0.71
C SER A 219 -11.74 -4.52 0.02
N LEU A 220 -11.95 -5.66 -0.62
CA LEU A 220 -11.84 -6.96 0.04
C LEU A 220 -10.41 -7.48 0.03
N PHE A 221 -9.77 -7.50 -1.15
CA PHE A 221 -8.45 -8.10 -1.29
C PHE A 221 -7.36 -7.14 -0.85
N SER A 222 -7.33 -5.91 -1.38
CA SER A 222 -6.27 -4.97 -1.06
C SER A 222 -6.38 -4.38 0.36
N MET A 223 -7.58 -3.96 0.79
CA MET A 223 -7.76 -3.25 2.07
C MET A 223 -7.89 -4.18 3.27
N LEU A 224 -8.35 -5.42 3.10
CA LEU A 224 -8.57 -6.35 4.20
C LEU A 224 -7.65 -7.57 4.11
N ILE A 225 -7.87 -8.46 3.14
CA ILE A 225 -7.18 -9.76 3.06
C ILE A 225 -5.66 -9.57 2.90
N GLY A 226 -5.23 -8.69 2.00
CA GLY A 226 -3.81 -8.40 1.79
C GLY A 226 -3.11 -7.93 3.06
N PHE A 227 -3.77 -7.06 3.83
CA PHE A 227 -3.22 -6.58 5.10
C PHE A 227 -3.19 -7.63 6.21
N ILE A 228 -4.13 -8.58 6.23
CA ILE A 228 -4.08 -9.72 7.17
C ILE A 228 -2.74 -10.46 7.01
N PHE A 229 -2.42 -10.83 5.78
CA PHE A 229 -1.16 -11.51 5.47
C PHE A 229 0.05 -10.61 5.67
N TRP A 230 -0.02 -9.37 5.18
CA TRP A 230 1.08 -8.42 5.26
C TRP A 230 1.54 -8.14 6.69
N TYR A 231 0.63 -7.73 7.55
CA TYR A 231 0.95 -7.42 8.95
C TYR A 231 1.41 -8.65 9.74
N LYS A 232 0.83 -9.82 9.47
CA LYS A 232 1.33 -11.08 10.02
C LYS A 232 2.75 -11.36 9.54
N GLY A 233 3.05 -11.09 8.29
CA GLY A 233 4.38 -11.21 7.71
C GLY A 233 5.40 -10.31 8.42
N LEU A 234 5.10 -9.01 8.53
CA LEU A 234 5.95 -8.02 9.20
C LEU A 234 6.18 -8.36 10.68
N ALA A 235 5.15 -8.82 11.39
CA ALA A 235 5.27 -9.18 12.80
C ALA A 235 6.20 -10.38 13.03
N LEU A 236 6.13 -11.40 12.17
CA LEU A 236 6.88 -12.66 12.32
C LEU A 236 8.30 -12.59 11.75
N GLY A 237 8.51 -11.84 10.68
CA GLY A 237 9.78 -11.85 9.95
C GLY A 237 10.59 -10.55 10.03
N GLY A 238 10.09 -9.55 10.78
CA GLY A 238 10.72 -8.23 10.89
C GLY A 238 10.21 -7.23 9.85
N ILE A 239 10.08 -5.96 10.25
CA ILE A 239 9.47 -4.90 9.42
C ILE A 239 10.41 -4.55 8.26
N ALA A 240 11.68 -4.25 8.56
CA ALA A 240 12.65 -3.92 7.53
C ALA A 240 12.93 -5.13 6.61
N SER A 241 13.10 -6.33 7.17
CA SER A 241 13.43 -7.55 6.42
C SER A 241 12.28 -7.97 5.49
N VAL A 242 11.08 -8.22 6.01
CA VAL A 242 9.93 -8.67 5.22
C VAL A 242 9.43 -7.54 4.32
N GLY A 243 9.56 -6.27 4.74
CA GLY A 243 9.26 -5.10 3.93
C GLY A 243 9.91 -5.13 2.55
N GLN A 244 11.08 -5.79 2.43
CA GLN A 244 11.79 -5.92 1.17
C GLN A 244 11.07 -6.80 0.12
N ILE A 245 10.17 -7.68 0.53
CA ILE A 245 9.37 -8.49 -0.41
C ILE A 245 8.53 -7.61 -1.35
N GLN A 246 8.18 -6.40 -0.91
CA GLN A 246 7.45 -5.43 -1.73
C GLN A 246 8.14 -5.07 -3.06
N LEU A 247 9.42 -5.39 -3.20
CA LEU A 247 10.15 -5.20 -4.46
C LEU A 247 9.68 -6.10 -5.60
N VAL A 248 9.04 -7.20 -5.27
CA VAL A 248 8.39 -8.06 -6.26
C VAL A 248 7.09 -7.42 -6.76
N GLN A 249 6.49 -6.54 -5.97
CA GLN A 249 5.21 -5.89 -6.29
C GLN A 249 5.22 -5.12 -7.63
N PRO A 250 6.23 -4.27 -7.94
CA PRO A 250 6.28 -3.56 -9.21
C PRO A 250 6.25 -4.48 -10.43
N PHE A 251 6.95 -5.61 -10.40
CA PHE A 251 6.96 -6.55 -11.54
C PHE A 251 5.60 -7.17 -11.78
N ILE A 252 4.96 -7.68 -10.72
CA ILE A 252 3.61 -8.25 -10.83
C ILE A 252 2.64 -7.14 -11.28
N GLY A 253 2.77 -5.93 -10.72
CA GLY A 253 1.94 -4.79 -11.05
C GLY A 253 2.06 -4.35 -12.52
N LEU A 254 3.27 -4.27 -13.06
CA LEU A 254 3.51 -3.94 -14.48
C LEU A 254 2.91 -5.00 -15.42
N ILE A 255 3.09 -6.27 -15.11
CA ILE A 255 2.48 -7.36 -15.87
C ILE A 255 0.95 -7.23 -15.88
N LEU A 256 0.35 -6.97 -14.71
CA LEU A 256 -1.09 -6.79 -14.59
C LEU A 256 -1.59 -5.53 -15.34
N SER A 257 -0.87 -4.41 -15.27
CA SER A 257 -1.23 -3.18 -15.98
C SER A 257 -1.19 -3.37 -17.51
N ALA A 258 -0.15 -4.03 -18.02
CA ALA A 258 -0.05 -4.35 -19.44
C ALA A 258 -1.17 -5.29 -19.90
N PHE A 259 -1.46 -6.33 -19.12
CA PHE A 259 -2.41 -7.38 -19.51
C PHE A 259 -3.87 -6.96 -19.35
N LEU A 260 -4.20 -6.26 -18.24
CA LEU A 260 -5.59 -5.91 -17.90
C LEU A 260 -6.03 -4.56 -18.48
N LEU A 261 -5.11 -3.60 -18.59
CA LEU A 261 -5.43 -2.24 -18.98
C LEU A 261 -4.93 -1.88 -20.39
N GLY A 262 -4.12 -2.76 -21.03
CA GLY A 262 -3.46 -2.46 -22.28
C GLY A 262 -2.49 -1.27 -22.16
N GLU A 263 -2.03 -0.95 -20.93
CA GLU A 263 -1.11 0.16 -20.72
C GLU A 263 0.26 -0.12 -21.34
N HIS A 264 0.83 0.88 -21.98
CA HIS A 264 2.16 0.75 -22.55
C HIS A 264 3.22 0.74 -21.45
N VAL A 265 3.91 -0.39 -21.29
CA VAL A 265 5.05 -0.51 -20.40
C VAL A 265 6.32 -0.27 -21.21
N SER A 266 6.96 0.89 -20.97
CA SER A 266 8.21 1.23 -21.66
C SER A 266 9.37 0.34 -21.17
N LEU A 267 10.36 0.09 -22.04
CA LEU A 267 11.58 -0.62 -21.63
C LEU A 267 12.27 0.11 -20.48
N ALA A 268 12.21 1.45 -20.46
CA ALA A 268 12.75 2.26 -19.36
C ALA A 268 12.09 1.91 -18.02
N MET A 269 10.74 1.78 -17.97
CA MET A 269 10.02 1.36 -16.75
C MET A 269 10.52 0.00 -16.24
N VAL A 270 10.67 -0.96 -17.14
CA VAL A 270 11.16 -2.32 -16.78
C VAL A 270 12.58 -2.25 -16.22
N LEU A 271 13.48 -1.52 -16.90
CA LEU A 271 14.87 -1.37 -16.46
C LEU A 271 14.99 -0.66 -15.11
N VAL A 272 14.19 0.39 -14.89
CA VAL A 272 14.13 1.11 -13.61
C VAL A 272 13.60 0.19 -12.50
N CYS A 273 12.51 -0.53 -12.72
CA CYS A 273 12.01 -1.50 -11.75
C CYS A 273 13.07 -2.54 -11.40
N PHE A 274 13.75 -3.10 -12.40
CA PHE A 274 14.83 -4.08 -12.19
C PHE A 274 15.99 -3.48 -11.38
N ALA A 275 16.46 -2.28 -11.74
CA ALA A 275 17.53 -1.59 -11.03
C ALA A 275 17.15 -1.27 -9.57
N VAL A 276 15.93 -0.78 -9.33
CA VAL A 276 15.41 -0.53 -7.97
C VAL A 276 15.37 -1.83 -7.17
N VAL A 277 14.87 -2.92 -7.76
CA VAL A 277 14.85 -4.24 -7.11
C VAL A 277 16.25 -4.71 -6.74
N LEU A 278 17.24 -4.57 -7.62
CA LEU A 278 18.63 -4.90 -7.30
C LEU A 278 19.15 -4.09 -6.13
N CYS A 279 18.92 -2.76 -6.13
CA CYS A 279 19.35 -1.89 -5.02
C CYS A 279 18.80 -2.36 -3.69
N VAL A 280 17.54 -2.75 -3.65
CA VAL A 280 16.92 -3.13 -2.39
C VAL A 280 17.17 -4.61 -2.04
N ALA A 281 17.34 -5.50 -3.01
CA ALA A 281 17.88 -6.84 -2.73
C ALA A 281 19.26 -6.76 -2.06
N MET A 282 20.11 -5.82 -2.51
CA MET A 282 21.39 -5.53 -1.85
C MET A 282 21.17 -4.90 -0.47
N ALA A 283 20.26 -3.93 -0.33
CA ALA A 283 19.92 -3.33 0.96
C ALA A 283 19.45 -4.38 1.97
N LYS A 284 18.61 -5.35 1.55
CA LYS A 284 18.14 -6.46 2.39
C LYS A 284 19.29 -7.23 3.07
N LYS A 285 20.40 -7.41 2.36
CA LYS A 285 21.57 -8.13 2.91
C LYS A 285 22.16 -7.45 4.15
N PHE A 286 21.89 -6.14 4.33
CA PHE A 286 22.42 -5.30 5.38
C PHE A 286 21.34 -4.71 6.32
N ALA A 287 20.10 -5.21 6.21
CA ALA A 287 18.94 -4.82 7.04
C ALA A 287 18.96 -5.44 8.43
#